data_965554d413976cad21db6579b2d4df16
#
_entry.id   965554d413976cad21db6579b2d4df16
#
_cell.length_a   1.000
_cell.length_b   1.000
_cell.length_c   1.000
_cell.angle_alpha   90.00
_cell.angle_beta   90.00
_cell.angle_gamma   90.00
#
_symmetry.space_group_name_H-M   'P 1'
#
loop_
_entity.id
_entity.type
_entity.pdbx_description
1 polymer ?
#
loop_
_entity_poly.entity_id
_entity_poly.type
_entity_poly.pdbx_seq_one_letter_code
_entity_poly.pdbx_strand_id
1 'polypeptide(L)'
;MRDLTRLPKAHLHVHLENAVRWDTLVEIAAANGVPVPEHLVDGRYAFTGFTDFFEQNTLVRHCLQRPDDFRRIAYEFCADEAASGVRYAEVSFSAGAHGDRVGDDEMPLAAVLEGLGAGGAAFGIECRVVLDHSRRRPVERAWRTVRLAERHRPDGVIGIGLAGDEAHPADPFADVFRAARDAGLHRVPHAGEALGADSIRAAIDALDAERLGHGIRVLDDDDLVAEVRERGITLEVCPSSNVALGFSPSLADHPLPRLMEAGLSVTLNTDIPAMLGLTLADEYGRVGDAFGFDDAALAALARAGFDASFASPARTAAWRDEIDAWLATDGGR
;
A
#
# COMPACT_ATOMS: atom_id res chain seq x y z
N MET A 1 -19.77 11.91 13.53
CA MET A 1 -18.92 11.60 12.36
C MET A 1 -19.83 11.16 11.21
N ARG A 2 -19.61 11.64 10.00
CA ARG A 2 -20.32 11.20 8.79
C ARG A 2 -19.97 9.76 8.44
N ASP A 3 -20.75 9.16 7.54
CA ASP A 3 -20.45 7.83 7.00
C ASP A 3 -19.16 7.88 6.17
N LEU A 4 -18.10 7.27 6.70
CA LEU A 4 -16.76 7.26 6.11
C LEU A 4 -16.64 6.33 4.90
N THR A 5 -17.59 5.41 4.70
CA THR A 5 -17.64 4.60 3.46
C THR A 5 -18.04 5.44 2.26
N ARG A 6 -18.63 6.60 2.49
CA ARG A 6 -19.03 7.57 1.45
C ARG A 6 -18.02 8.70 1.24
N LEU A 7 -17.03 8.86 2.12
CA LEU A 7 -15.91 9.77 1.91
C LEU A 7 -15.08 9.27 0.75
N PRO A 8 -14.90 10.01 -0.35
CA PRO A 8 -13.99 9.62 -1.42
C PRO A 8 -12.54 9.60 -0.92
N LYS A 9 -11.81 8.51 -1.22
CA LYS A 9 -10.45 8.29 -0.73
C LYS A 9 -9.55 7.78 -1.86
N ALA A 10 -8.26 8.10 -1.77
CA ALA A 10 -7.20 7.39 -2.46
C ALA A 10 -6.54 6.40 -1.49
N HIS A 11 -6.16 5.22 -1.97
CA HIS A 11 -5.42 4.22 -1.22
C HIS A 11 -4.08 3.99 -1.90
N LEU A 12 -3.00 4.53 -1.36
CA LEU A 12 -1.70 4.61 -2.03
C LEU A 12 -0.69 3.59 -1.50
N HIS A 13 -0.97 2.99 -0.32
CA HIS A 13 -0.12 1.99 0.31
C HIS A 13 -0.93 0.80 0.78
N VAL A 14 -0.98 -0.21 -0.07
CA VAL A 14 -1.66 -1.48 0.20
C VAL A 14 -1.03 -2.60 -0.62
N HIS A 15 -0.79 -3.74 0.01
CA HIS A 15 -0.24 -4.92 -0.66
C HIS A 15 -1.37 -5.86 -1.09
N LEU A 16 -1.41 -6.21 -2.38
CA LEU A 16 -2.48 -7.05 -2.94
C LEU A 16 -2.54 -8.43 -2.25
N GLU A 17 -1.39 -9.02 -1.96
CA GLU A 17 -1.31 -10.30 -1.25
C GLU A 17 -1.92 -10.24 0.15
N ASN A 18 -1.83 -9.08 0.80
CA ASN A 18 -2.32 -8.86 2.16
C ASN A 18 -3.74 -8.26 2.21
N ALA A 19 -4.34 -8.07 1.04
CA ALA A 19 -5.75 -7.72 0.86
C ALA A 19 -6.63 -8.93 0.51
N VAL A 20 -6.06 -10.14 0.46
CA VAL A 20 -6.81 -11.36 0.14
C VAL A 20 -7.75 -11.72 1.29
N ARG A 21 -9.06 -11.81 1.01
CA ARG A 21 -10.06 -12.24 1.99
C ARG A 21 -9.72 -13.63 2.51
N TRP A 22 -9.95 -13.87 3.80
CA TRP A 22 -9.66 -15.16 4.43
C TRP A 22 -10.37 -16.33 3.74
N ASP A 23 -11.68 -16.22 3.47
CA ASP A 23 -12.45 -17.27 2.82
C ASP A 23 -11.92 -17.57 1.41
N THR A 24 -11.53 -16.53 0.66
CA THR A 24 -10.92 -16.67 -0.66
C THR A 24 -9.57 -17.39 -0.56
N LEU A 25 -8.75 -17.07 0.44
CA LEU A 25 -7.48 -17.77 0.67
C LEU A 25 -7.70 -19.27 0.92
N VAL A 26 -8.66 -19.61 1.79
CA VAL A 26 -8.97 -21.01 2.13
C VAL A 26 -9.45 -21.78 0.90
N GLU A 27 -10.34 -21.19 0.09
CA GLU A 27 -10.82 -21.79 -1.16
C GLU A 27 -9.69 -22.01 -2.17
N ILE A 28 -8.84 -21.01 -2.37
CA ILE A 28 -7.67 -21.10 -3.27
C ILE A 28 -6.67 -22.14 -2.75
N ALA A 29 -6.39 -22.15 -1.45
CA ALA A 29 -5.50 -23.13 -0.83
C ALA A 29 -6.00 -24.57 -1.06
N ALA A 30 -7.29 -24.82 -0.83
CA ALA A 30 -7.90 -26.12 -1.08
C ALA A 30 -7.82 -26.52 -2.56
N ALA A 31 -8.11 -25.58 -3.49
CA ALA A 31 -8.05 -25.83 -4.93
C ALA A 31 -6.63 -26.14 -5.43
N ASN A 32 -5.60 -25.60 -4.76
CA ASN A 32 -4.18 -25.76 -5.10
C ASN A 32 -3.45 -26.80 -4.24
N GLY A 33 -4.17 -27.49 -3.32
CA GLY A 33 -3.59 -28.52 -2.47
C GLY A 33 -2.58 -27.99 -1.45
N VAL A 34 -2.71 -26.72 -1.04
CA VAL A 34 -1.85 -26.09 -0.01
C VAL A 34 -2.51 -26.23 1.36
N PRO A 35 -1.87 -26.87 2.33
CA PRO A 35 -2.44 -26.99 3.68
C PRO A 35 -2.46 -25.63 4.38
N VAL A 36 -3.61 -25.26 4.91
CA VAL A 36 -3.75 -24.13 5.82
C VAL A 36 -3.49 -24.63 7.26
N PRO A 37 -2.59 -24.01 8.04
CA PRO A 37 -2.32 -24.41 9.40
C PRO A 37 -3.56 -24.41 10.30
N GLU A 38 -3.74 -25.42 11.16
CA GLU A 38 -4.94 -25.58 12.01
C GLU A 38 -5.20 -24.36 12.91
N HIS A 39 -4.15 -23.71 13.42
CA HIS A 39 -4.27 -22.55 14.30
C HIS A 39 -4.81 -21.30 13.58
N LEU A 40 -4.87 -21.31 12.24
CA LEU A 40 -5.47 -20.24 11.41
C LEU A 40 -6.89 -20.58 10.95
N VAL A 41 -7.42 -21.76 11.33
CA VAL A 41 -8.73 -22.26 10.85
C VAL A 41 -9.93 -21.51 11.47
N ASP A 42 -9.72 -20.68 12.49
CA ASP A 42 -10.80 -19.89 13.13
C ASP A 42 -11.39 -18.75 12.27
N GLY A 43 -11.15 -18.79 10.95
CA GLY A 43 -11.82 -17.91 9.97
C GLY A 43 -11.21 -16.52 9.82
N ARG A 44 -9.96 -16.30 10.25
CA ARG A 44 -9.25 -15.03 10.08
C ARG A 44 -7.72 -15.17 10.17
N TYR A 45 -7.02 -14.20 9.62
CA TYR A 45 -5.60 -14.01 9.88
C TYR A 45 -5.37 -13.70 11.37
N ALA A 46 -4.31 -14.26 11.95
CA ALA A 46 -3.94 -14.00 13.34
C ALA A 46 -2.42 -14.05 13.49
N PHE A 47 -1.81 -12.91 13.79
CA PHE A 47 -0.36 -12.80 13.97
C PHE A 47 -0.03 -11.87 15.14
N THR A 48 1.17 -12.05 15.70
CA THR A 48 1.73 -11.21 16.74
C THR A 48 3.09 -10.67 16.26
N GLY A 49 3.08 -9.42 15.78
CA GLY A 49 4.29 -8.76 15.30
C GLY A 49 4.77 -9.25 13.92
N PHE A 50 5.91 -8.72 13.51
CA PHE A 50 6.43 -8.83 12.14
C PHE A 50 6.77 -10.26 11.70
N THR A 51 7.29 -11.11 12.60
CA THR A 51 7.71 -12.47 12.24
C THR A 51 6.52 -13.35 11.86
N ASP A 52 5.48 -13.37 12.70
CA ASP A 52 4.28 -14.16 12.43
C ASP A 52 3.54 -13.65 11.19
N PHE A 53 3.50 -12.31 11.01
CA PHE A 53 2.98 -11.68 9.80
C PHE A 53 3.70 -12.22 8.55
N PHE A 54 5.03 -12.27 8.58
CA PHE A 54 5.82 -12.74 7.43
C PHE A 54 5.52 -14.19 7.05
N GLU A 55 5.27 -15.05 8.05
CA GLU A 55 4.88 -16.45 7.84
C GLU A 55 3.52 -16.54 7.11
N GLN A 56 2.53 -15.77 7.56
CA GLN A 56 1.20 -15.75 6.94
C GLN A 56 1.22 -15.14 5.54
N ASN A 57 1.98 -14.07 5.33
CA ASN A 57 2.21 -13.50 4.00
C ASN A 57 2.87 -14.53 3.06
N THR A 58 3.77 -15.37 3.60
CA THR A 58 4.37 -16.47 2.84
C THR A 58 3.33 -17.53 2.46
N LEU A 59 2.42 -17.88 3.39
CA LEU A 59 1.31 -18.79 3.09
C LEU A 59 0.43 -18.27 1.95
N VAL A 60 0.00 -17.00 2.01
CA VAL A 60 -0.80 -16.38 0.94
C VAL A 60 -0.10 -16.54 -0.41
N ARG A 61 1.19 -16.20 -0.47
CA ARG A 61 1.96 -16.36 -1.71
C ARG A 61 2.06 -17.79 -2.19
N HIS A 62 2.13 -18.78 -1.31
CA HIS A 62 2.14 -20.18 -1.70
C HIS A 62 0.78 -20.67 -2.24
N CYS A 63 -0.31 -20.11 -1.75
CA CYS A 63 -1.65 -20.45 -2.23
C CYS A 63 -1.90 -19.99 -3.67
N LEU A 64 -1.39 -18.81 -4.06
CA LEU A 64 -1.62 -18.22 -5.39
C LEU A 64 -0.75 -18.89 -6.46
N GLN A 65 -1.31 -19.75 -7.32
CA GLN A 65 -0.55 -20.56 -8.27
C GLN A 65 -1.03 -20.44 -9.73
N ARG A 66 -2.30 -20.13 -9.95
CA ARG A 66 -2.95 -20.14 -11.26
C ARG A 66 -3.37 -18.73 -11.68
N PRO A 67 -3.51 -18.45 -12.96
CA PRO A 67 -4.00 -17.16 -13.43
C PRO A 67 -5.33 -16.74 -12.77
N ASP A 68 -6.25 -17.70 -12.57
CA ASP A 68 -7.55 -17.42 -11.95
C ASP A 68 -7.44 -17.00 -10.49
N ASP A 69 -6.43 -17.49 -9.75
CA ASP A 69 -6.19 -17.07 -8.36
C ASP A 69 -5.85 -15.59 -8.31
N PHE A 70 -4.88 -15.15 -9.15
CA PHE A 70 -4.44 -13.76 -9.23
C PHE A 70 -5.54 -12.84 -9.77
N ARG A 71 -6.27 -13.28 -10.78
CA ARG A 71 -7.40 -12.52 -11.33
C ARG A 71 -8.48 -12.31 -10.28
N ARG A 72 -8.81 -13.37 -9.52
CA ARG A 72 -9.83 -13.33 -8.48
C ARG A 72 -9.48 -12.35 -7.36
N ILE A 73 -8.29 -12.45 -6.79
CA ILE A 73 -7.91 -11.55 -5.68
C ILE A 73 -7.87 -10.08 -6.11
N ALA A 74 -7.44 -9.81 -7.33
CA ALA A 74 -7.41 -8.46 -7.89
C ALA A 74 -8.84 -7.91 -8.14
N TYR A 75 -9.76 -8.72 -8.61
CA TYR A 75 -11.17 -8.36 -8.78
C TYR A 75 -11.85 -8.09 -7.44
N GLU A 76 -11.64 -8.98 -6.45
CA GLU A 76 -12.21 -8.84 -5.09
C GLU A 76 -11.63 -7.62 -4.37
N PHE A 77 -10.35 -7.30 -4.56
CA PHE A 77 -9.72 -6.08 -4.07
C PHE A 77 -10.48 -4.83 -4.55
N CYS A 78 -10.79 -4.73 -5.84
CA CYS A 78 -11.56 -3.61 -6.37
C CYS A 78 -12.95 -3.49 -5.73
N ALA A 79 -13.60 -4.61 -5.43
CA ALA A 79 -14.92 -4.62 -4.78
C ALA A 79 -14.84 -4.07 -3.35
N ASP A 80 -13.84 -4.51 -2.57
CA ASP A 80 -13.65 -4.10 -1.17
C ASP A 80 -13.24 -2.63 -1.07
N GLU A 81 -12.35 -2.16 -1.93
CA GLU A 81 -11.93 -0.77 -1.99
C GLU A 81 -13.09 0.16 -2.37
N ALA A 82 -13.86 -0.20 -3.40
CA ALA A 82 -15.02 0.59 -3.81
C ALA A 82 -16.09 0.66 -2.70
N ALA A 83 -16.34 -0.46 -1.99
CA ALA A 83 -17.26 -0.50 -0.84
C ALA A 83 -16.77 0.38 0.32
N SER A 84 -15.47 0.58 0.45
CA SER A 84 -14.82 1.47 1.43
C SER A 84 -14.80 2.94 1.00
N GLY A 85 -15.34 3.30 -0.17
CA GLY A 85 -15.35 4.67 -0.71
C GLY A 85 -14.08 5.06 -1.47
N VAL A 86 -13.20 4.11 -1.76
CA VAL A 86 -12.00 4.38 -2.55
C VAL A 86 -12.37 4.63 -4.01
N ARG A 87 -11.78 5.65 -4.61
CA ARG A 87 -11.93 6.03 -6.03
C ARG A 87 -10.70 5.69 -6.84
N TYR A 88 -9.54 5.65 -6.19
CA TYR A 88 -8.25 5.43 -6.80
C TYR A 88 -7.36 4.64 -5.85
N ALA A 89 -6.73 3.59 -6.35
CA ALA A 89 -5.76 2.81 -5.57
C ALA A 89 -4.46 2.59 -6.35
N GLU A 90 -3.34 2.64 -5.64
CA GLU A 90 -2.01 2.23 -6.10
C GLU A 90 -1.60 1.01 -5.30
N VAL A 91 -1.83 -0.18 -5.89
CA VAL A 91 -1.64 -1.43 -5.18
C VAL A 91 -0.26 -2.00 -5.43
N SER A 92 0.46 -2.29 -4.35
CA SER A 92 1.75 -2.98 -4.40
C SER A 92 1.56 -4.46 -4.69
N PHE A 93 2.37 -5.01 -5.61
CA PHE A 93 2.33 -6.42 -5.98
C PHE A 93 3.72 -6.99 -6.21
N SER A 94 4.04 -8.11 -5.55
CA SER A 94 5.35 -8.78 -5.63
C SER A 94 5.45 -9.73 -6.84
N ALA A 95 5.15 -9.25 -8.06
CA ALA A 95 5.10 -10.06 -9.27
C ALA A 95 6.32 -10.96 -9.48
N GLY A 96 7.54 -10.41 -9.30
CA GLY A 96 8.77 -11.18 -9.46
C GLY A 96 8.94 -12.31 -8.44
N ALA A 97 8.36 -12.19 -7.23
CA ALA A 97 8.38 -13.27 -6.25
C ALA A 97 7.42 -14.40 -6.63
N HIS A 98 6.26 -14.06 -7.17
CA HIS A 98 5.32 -15.04 -7.70
C HIS A 98 5.86 -15.71 -8.95
N GLY A 99 6.44 -14.94 -9.90
CA GLY A 99 7.03 -15.47 -11.12
C GLY A 99 8.11 -16.51 -10.86
N ASP A 100 9.00 -16.26 -9.92
CA ASP A 100 10.04 -17.24 -9.52
C ASP A 100 9.42 -18.54 -9.00
N ARG A 101 8.29 -18.46 -8.30
CA ARG A 101 7.65 -19.62 -7.71
C ARG A 101 6.83 -20.43 -8.71
N VAL A 102 6.10 -19.76 -9.60
CA VAL A 102 5.27 -20.44 -10.61
C VAL A 102 6.04 -20.79 -11.89
N GLY A 103 7.27 -20.27 -12.05
CA GLY A 103 8.12 -20.50 -13.21
C GLY A 103 7.73 -19.67 -14.45
N ASP A 104 6.96 -18.59 -14.23
CA ASP A 104 6.51 -17.68 -15.29
C ASP A 104 6.50 -16.24 -14.76
N ASP A 105 7.40 -15.40 -15.23
CA ASP A 105 7.56 -14.02 -14.76
C ASP A 105 6.40 -13.09 -15.18
N GLU A 106 5.62 -13.46 -16.22
CA GLU A 106 4.56 -12.65 -16.81
C GLU A 106 3.18 -12.98 -16.26
N MET A 107 2.88 -14.26 -16.09
CA MET A 107 1.52 -14.74 -15.79
C MET A 107 0.90 -14.10 -14.54
N PRO A 108 1.60 -13.98 -13.39
CA PRO A 108 0.98 -13.41 -12.20
C PRO A 108 0.57 -11.95 -12.40
N LEU A 109 1.42 -11.13 -13.03
CA LEU A 109 1.12 -9.73 -13.28
C LEU A 109 0.01 -9.56 -14.32
N ALA A 110 0.07 -10.29 -15.44
CA ALA A 110 -0.95 -10.22 -16.47
C ALA A 110 -2.34 -10.54 -15.89
N ALA A 111 -2.44 -11.60 -15.07
CA ALA A 111 -3.70 -12.00 -14.44
C ALA A 111 -4.20 -10.97 -13.41
N VAL A 112 -3.28 -10.34 -12.64
CA VAL A 112 -3.64 -9.23 -11.73
C VAL A 112 -4.19 -8.04 -12.52
N LEU A 113 -3.52 -7.62 -13.60
CA LEU A 113 -3.97 -6.49 -14.43
C LEU A 113 -5.34 -6.75 -15.07
N GLU A 114 -5.60 -7.99 -15.54
CA GLU A 114 -6.93 -8.40 -16.02
C GLU A 114 -7.98 -8.28 -14.90
N GLY A 115 -7.67 -8.77 -13.69
CA GLY A 115 -8.57 -8.72 -12.54
C GLY A 115 -8.87 -7.30 -12.10
N LEU A 116 -7.84 -6.43 -12.00
CA LEU A 116 -8.02 -5.00 -11.68
C LEU A 116 -8.81 -4.26 -12.75
N GLY A 117 -8.56 -4.55 -14.03
CA GLY A 117 -9.33 -3.97 -15.14
C GLY A 117 -10.82 -4.35 -15.11
N ALA A 118 -11.11 -5.63 -14.87
CA ALA A 118 -12.49 -6.13 -14.75
C ALA A 118 -13.19 -5.55 -13.50
N GLY A 119 -12.52 -5.56 -12.36
CA GLY A 119 -13.05 -5.01 -11.11
C GLY A 119 -13.24 -3.50 -11.19
N GLY A 120 -12.27 -2.79 -11.77
CA GLY A 120 -12.36 -1.34 -11.98
C GLY A 120 -13.58 -0.96 -12.81
N ALA A 121 -13.85 -1.69 -13.89
CA ALA A 121 -15.03 -1.49 -14.73
C ALA A 121 -16.34 -1.84 -13.99
N ALA A 122 -16.33 -2.89 -13.15
CA ALA A 122 -17.53 -3.34 -12.42
C ALA A 122 -17.91 -2.43 -11.27
N PHE A 123 -16.94 -1.88 -10.55
CA PHE A 123 -17.16 -1.15 -9.31
C PHE A 123 -16.86 0.36 -9.39
N GLY A 124 -16.40 0.84 -10.54
CA GLY A 124 -16.15 2.28 -10.75
C GLY A 124 -14.91 2.82 -10.02
N ILE A 125 -13.91 1.98 -9.79
CA ILE A 125 -12.64 2.34 -9.17
C ILE A 125 -11.51 2.32 -10.20
N GLU A 126 -10.55 3.23 -10.07
CA GLU A 126 -9.32 3.21 -10.86
C GLU A 126 -8.18 2.62 -10.02
N CYS A 127 -7.58 1.54 -10.52
CA CYS A 127 -6.44 0.89 -9.86
C CYS A 127 -5.18 0.95 -10.73
N ARG A 128 -4.04 1.18 -10.11
CA ARG A 128 -2.71 1.14 -10.71
C ARG A 128 -1.82 0.21 -9.88
N VAL A 129 -0.76 -0.30 -10.49
CA VAL A 129 0.14 -1.26 -9.84
C VAL A 129 1.52 -0.65 -9.65
N VAL A 130 2.04 -0.79 -8.42
CA VAL A 130 3.45 -0.58 -8.09
C VAL A 130 4.07 -1.97 -7.90
N LEU A 131 5.12 -2.30 -8.67
CA LEU A 131 5.78 -3.59 -8.53
C LEU A 131 6.81 -3.56 -7.41
N ASP A 132 6.51 -4.29 -6.33
CA ASP A 132 7.40 -4.40 -5.19
C ASP A 132 8.54 -5.39 -5.41
N HIS A 133 9.71 -5.01 -4.91
CA HIS A 133 10.85 -5.91 -4.74
C HIS A 133 11.22 -6.02 -3.25
N SER A 134 11.48 -7.24 -2.79
CA SER A 134 11.91 -7.43 -1.40
C SER A 134 13.41 -7.16 -1.25
N ARG A 135 13.80 -6.37 -0.22
CA ARG A 135 15.20 -6.07 0.14
C ARG A 135 16.05 -7.32 0.36
N ARG A 136 15.43 -8.44 0.80
CA ARG A 136 16.09 -9.73 1.03
C ARG A 136 16.45 -10.48 -0.25
N ARG A 137 15.88 -10.08 -1.38
CA ARG A 137 16.13 -10.75 -2.66
C ARG A 137 17.33 -10.11 -3.36
N PRO A 138 18.09 -10.92 -4.17
CA PRO A 138 19.25 -10.39 -4.90
C PRO A 138 18.89 -9.22 -5.82
N VAL A 139 19.80 -8.25 -5.93
CA VAL A 139 19.63 -7.05 -6.78
C VAL A 139 19.39 -7.44 -8.24
N GLU A 140 19.98 -8.53 -8.72
CA GLU A 140 19.79 -9.06 -10.07
C GLU A 140 18.31 -9.39 -10.36
N ARG A 141 17.57 -9.75 -9.33
CA ARG A 141 16.11 -9.98 -9.44
C ARG A 141 15.33 -8.67 -9.55
N ALA A 142 15.81 -7.60 -8.93
CA ALA A 142 15.18 -6.28 -9.04
C ALA A 142 15.25 -5.73 -10.48
N TRP A 143 16.31 -6.04 -11.22
CA TRP A 143 16.39 -5.72 -12.66
C TRP A 143 15.28 -6.37 -13.49
N ARG A 144 14.81 -7.57 -13.10
CA ARG A 144 13.63 -8.19 -13.75
C ARG A 144 12.35 -7.44 -13.40
N THR A 145 12.20 -7.02 -12.15
CA THR A 145 11.04 -6.21 -11.71
C THR A 145 10.94 -4.93 -12.54
N VAL A 146 12.04 -4.19 -12.75
CA VAL A 146 12.04 -2.97 -13.59
C VAL A 146 11.64 -3.28 -15.03
N ARG A 147 12.25 -4.32 -15.64
CA ARG A 147 11.89 -4.68 -17.03
C ARG A 147 10.43 -5.11 -17.17
N LEU A 148 9.89 -5.79 -16.17
CA LEU A 148 8.48 -6.18 -16.15
C LEU A 148 7.59 -4.94 -16.01
N ALA A 149 7.93 -4.02 -15.10
CA ALA A 149 7.23 -2.77 -14.90
C ALA A 149 7.22 -1.91 -16.17
N GLU A 150 8.36 -1.75 -16.81
CA GLU A 150 8.50 -0.97 -18.07
C GLU A 150 7.62 -1.54 -19.17
N ARG A 151 7.60 -2.87 -19.35
CA ARG A 151 6.79 -3.55 -20.36
C ARG A 151 5.29 -3.34 -20.15
N HIS A 152 4.83 -3.39 -18.89
CA HIS A 152 3.42 -3.28 -18.52
C HIS A 152 2.99 -1.85 -18.12
N ARG A 153 3.84 -0.85 -18.36
CA ARG A 153 3.44 0.56 -18.17
C ARG A 153 2.15 0.94 -18.93
N PRO A 154 1.98 0.54 -20.21
CA PRO A 154 0.74 0.83 -20.92
C PRO A 154 -0.49 0.16 -20.31
N ASP A 155 -0.29 -0.95 -19.58
CA ASP A 155 -1.35 -1.78 -19.00
C ASP A 155 -1.73 -1.36 -17.57
N GLY A 156 -1.04 -0.36 -16.99
CA GLY A 156 -1.39 0.19 -15.67
C GLY A 156 -0.35 -0.02 -14.57
N VAL A 157 0.85 -0.54 -14.88
CA VAL A 157 1.98 -0.49 -13.96
C VAL A 157 2.59 0.91 -13.99
N ILE A 158 2.65 1.57 -12.83
CA ILE A 158 3.09 2.98 -12.75
C ILE A 158 4.43 3.17 -12.08
N GLY A 159 4.90 2.20 -11.29
CA GLY A 159 6.11 2.39 -10.50
C GLY A 159 6.69 1.11 -9.95
N ILE A 160 7.77 1.27 -9.23
CA ILE A 160 8.43 0.22 -8.44
C ILE A 160 8.54 0.62 -6.98
N GLY A 161 8.46 -0.38 -6.10
CA GLY A 161 8.67 -0.30 -4.66
C GLY A 161 9.86 -1.15 -4.21
N LEU A 162 10.30 -0.91 -2.98
CA LEU A 162 11.27 -1.73 -2.27
C LEU A 162 10.72 -1.98 -0.87
N ALA A 163 10.39 -3.23 -0.56
CA ALA A 163 9.72 -3.60 0.69
C ALA A 163 10.53 -4.63 1.51
N GLY A 164 10.06 -4.90 2.71
CA GLY A 164 10.62 -5.89 3.62
C GLY A 164 11.61 -5.29 4.62
N ASP A 165 12.34 -6.17 5.30
CA ASP A 165 13.19 -5.84 6.45
C ASP A 165 14.24 -4.76 6.13
N GLU A 166 14.08 -3.58 6.73
CA GLU A 166 14.96 -2.42 6.53
C GLU A 166 16.40 -2.63 7.02
N ALA A 167 16.67 -3.69 7.80
CA ALA A 167 18.04 -4.08 8.13
C ALA A 167 18.87 -4.44 6.87
N HIS A 168 18.21 -4.69 5.75
CA HIS A 168 18.84 -4.83 4.44
C HIS A 168 18.87 -3.46 3.76
N PRO A 169 20.07 -2.85 3.53
CA PRO A 169 20.18 -1.48 3.05
C PRO A 169 19.58 -1.27 1.66
N ALA A 170 19.15 -0.04 1.40
CA ALA A 170 18.58 0.38 0.11
C ALA A 170 19.64 0.63 -0.97
N ASP A 171 20.83 1.06 -0.58
CA ASP A 171 21.92 1.48 -1.49
C ASP A 171 22.24 0.50 -2.64
N PRO A 172 22.26 -0.83 -2.43
CA PRO A 172 22.52 -1.77 -3.52
C PRO A 172 21.53 -1.69 -4.69
N PHE A 173 20.35 -1.11 -4.47
CA PHE A 173 19.30 -0.97 -5.47
C PHE A 173 19.33 0.36 -6.24
N ALA A 174 20.29 1.26 -5.95
CA ALA A 174 20.39 2.59 -6.54
C ALA A 174 20.36 2.58 -8.08
N ASP A 175 21.11 1.70 -8.73
CA ASP A 175 21.15 1.61 -10.19
C ASP A 175 19.82 1.10 -10.77
N VAL A 176 19.16 0.19 -10.07
CA VAL A 176 17.83 -0.34 -10.43
C VAL A 176 16.77 0.78 -10.40
N PHE A 177 16.74 1.58 -9.34
CA PHE A 177 15.81 2.69 -9.19
C PHE A 177 16.10 3.83 -10.16
N ARG A 178 17.39 4.07 -10.48
CA ARG A 178 17.74 5.02 -11.55
C ARG A 178 17.21 4.56 -12.91
N ALA A 179 17.36 3.27 -13.23
CA ALA A 179 16.81 2.72 -14.48
C ALA A 179 15.27 2.83 -14.51
N ALA A 180 14.59 2.61 -13.39
CA ALA A 180 13.15 2.81 -13.29
C ALA A 180 12.75 4.25 -13.57
N ARG A 181 13.46 5.24 -12.98
CA ARG A 181 13.27 6.66 -13.29
C ARG A 181 13.43 6.94 -14.77
N ASP A 182 14.52 6.45 -15.37
CA ASP A 182 14.85 6.69 -16.78
C ASP A 182 13.82 6.04 -17.72
N ALA A 183 13.15 4.95 -17.27
CA ALA A 183 12.00 4.34 -17.93
C ALA A 183 10.66 5.09 -17.67
N GLY A 184 10.67 6.15 -16.86
CA GLY A 184 9.47 6.92 -16.49
C GLY A 184 8.54 6.19 -15.53
N LEU A 185 9.10 5.34 -14.67
CA LEU A 185 8.40 4.68 -13.57
C LEU A 185 8.57 5.48 -12.28
N HIS A 186 7.50 5.54 -11.48
CA HIS A 186 7.56 6.15 -10.15
C HIS A 186 8.32 5.28 -9.15
N ARG A 187 8.82 5.88 -8.07
CA ARG A 187 9.69 5.25 -7.07
C ARG A 187 9.10 5.47 -5.68
N VAL A 188 8.56 4.39 -5.11
CA VAL A 188 7.85 4.40 -3.82
C VAL A 188 8.42 3.32 -2.89
N PRO A 189 9.66 3.47 -2.40
CA PRO A 189 10.25 2.50 -1.47
C PRO A 189 9.68 2.67 -0.06
N HIS A 190 9.58 1.56 0.70
CA HIS A 190 9.39 1.59 2.15
C HIS A 190 10.67 2.11 2.82
N ALA A 191 10.55 3.04 3.75
CA ALA A 191 11.65 3.50 4.57
C ALA A 191 11.15 4.21 5.84
N GLY A 192 11.87 4.08 6.94
CA GLY A 192 11.52 4.73 8.19
C GLY A 192 10.29 4.15 8.87
N GLU A 193 10.02 2.87 8.67
CA GLU A 193 9.02 2.10 9.42
C GLU A 193 9.64 1.48 10.67
N ALA A 194 10.63 0.60 10.47
CA ALA A 194 11.34 -0.11 11.52
C ALA A 194 12.63 0.60 11.92
N LEU A 195 13.39 1.13 10.95
CA LEU A 195 14.63 1.85 11.17
C LEU A 195 14.40 3.37 11.13
N GLY A 196 15.37 4.12 11.71
CA GLY A 196 15.30 5.57 11.84
C GLY A 196 15.67 6.35 10.57
N ALA A 197 16.09 7.60 10.78
CA ALA A 197 16.38 8.60 9.75
C ALA A 197 17.32 8.11 8.64
N ASP A 198 18.32 7.27 8.95
CA ASP A 198 19.28 6.77 7.97
C ASP A 198 18.63 5.94 6.86
N SER A 199 17.59 5.14 7.18
CA SER A 199 16.83 4.39 6.18
C SER A 199 16.07 5.32 5.23
N ILE A 200 15.51 6.40 5.76
CA ILE A 200 14.80 7.42 4.98
C ILE A 200 15.79 8.16 4.07
N ARG A 201 16.95 8.60 4.61
CA ARG A 201 17.99 9.25 3.80
C ARG A 201 18.46 8.34 2.65
N ALA A 202 18.73 7.06 2.93
CA ALA A 202 19.11 6.11 1.88
C ALA A 202 18.03 5.97 0.80
N ALA A 203 16.75 5.95 1.16
CA ALA A 203 15.66 5.90 0.19
C ALA A 203 15.57 7.19 -0.67
N ILE A 204 15.80 8.35 -0.06
CA ILE A 204 15.80 9.64 -0.76
C ILE A 204 17.02 9.77 -1.69
N ASP A 205 18.21 9.51 -1.17
CA ASP A 205 19.47 9.80 -1.87
C ASP A 205 19.85 8.73 -2.89
N ALA A 206 19.69 7.44 -2.52
CA ALA A 206 20.06 6.33 -3.39
C ALA A 206 18.95 5.89 -4.35
N LEU A 207 17.67 5.97 -3.91
CA LEU A 207 16.56 5.49 -4.71
C LEU A 207 15.76 6.61 -5.38
N ASP A 208 16.09 7.89 -5.11
CA ASP A 208 15.38 9.05 -5.65
C ASP A 208 13.86 8.94 -5.42
N ALA A 209 13.48 8.63 -4.17
CA ALA A 209 12.11 8.37 -3.77
C ALA A 209 11.20 9.59 -4.00
N GLU A 210 10.05 9.39 -4.65
CA GLU A 210 9.02 10.41 -4.83
C GLU A 210 8.04 10.44 -3.68
N ARG A 211 7.76 9.27 -3.10
CA ARG A 211 7.02 9.07 -1.86
C ARG A 211 7.70 7.98 -1.05
N LEU A 212 7.40 7.91 0.22
CA LEU A 212 7.94 6.90 1.13
C LEU A 212 6.81 6.08 1.73
N GLY A 213 6.88 4.75 1.59
CA GLY A 213 6.07 3.85 2.40
C GLY A 213 6.41 4.07 3.87
N HIS A 214 5.40 4.33 4.69
CA HIS A 214 5.44 4.66 6.12
C HIS A 214 6.13 6.00 6.46
N GLY A 215 7.46 6.03 6.55
CA GLY A 215 8.23 7.25 6.89
C GLY A 215 8.06 7.75 8.32
N ILE A 216 7.50 6.96 9.23
CA ILE A 216 7.08 7.41 10.58
C ILE A 216 8.24 7.80 11.50
N ARG A 217 9.46 7.37 11.18
CA ARG A 217 10.69 7.68 11.91
C ARG A 217 11.39 8.97 11.45
N VAL A 218 10.80 9.70 10.52
CA VAL A 218 11.37 10.97 10.05
C VAL A 218 11.55 11.99 11.18
N LEU A 219 10.69 11.94 12.20
CA LEU A 219 10.76 12.83 13.39
C LEU A 219 11.95 12.57 14.31
N ASP A 220 12.75 11.55 14.05
CA ASP A 220 13.96 11.26 14.82
C ASP A 220 15.11 12.23 14.45
N ASP A 221 14.95 13.06 13.39
CA ASP A 221 15.98 13.98 12.87
C ASP A 221 15.32 15.26 12.29
N ASP A 222 15.50 16.39 12.94
CA ASP A 222 14.88 17.67 12.54
C ASP A 222 15.36 18.17 11.18
N ASP A 223 16.61 17.93 10.80
CA ASP A 223 17.16 18.30 9.49
C ASP A 223 16.51 17.47 8.39
N LEU A 224 16.26 16.19 8.65
CA LEU A 224 15.54 15.31 7.72
C LEU A 224 14.07 15.72 7.58
N VAL A 225 13.40 16.13 8.66
CA VAL A 225 12.04 16.70 8.60
C VAL A 225 12.01 17.91 7.67
N ALA A 226 12.99 18.81 7.81
CA ALA A 226 13.07 19.98 6.95
C ALA A 226 13.30 19.61 5.47
N GLU A 227 14.17 18.65 5.21
CA GLU A 227 14.48 18.16 3.88
C GLU A 227 13.26 17.50 3.20
N VAL A 228 12.58 16.55 3.89
CA VAL A 228 11.39 15.86 3.38
C VAL A 228 10.28 16.85 3.05
N ARG A 229 10.08 17.86 3.93
CA ARG A 229 9.11 18.91 3.70
C ARG A 229 9.47 19.80 2.50
N GLU A 230 10.73 20.24 2.39
CA GLU A 230 11.19 21.10 1.29
C GLU A 230 11.11 20.40 -0.07
N ARG A 231 11.45 19.11 -0.11
CA ARG A 231 11.33 18.27 -1.32
C ARG A 231 9.89 17.88 -1.64
N GLY A 232 8.95 18.09 -0.71
CA GLY A 232 7.54 17.71 -0.89
C GLY A 232 7.32 16.20 -0.95
N ILE A 233 8.20 15.40 -0.34
CA ILE A 233 8.08 13.94 -0.30
C ILE A 233 6.91 13.57 0.63
N THR A 234 5.94 12.83 0.11
CA THR A 234 4.79 12.38 0.89
C THR A 234 5.08 11.07 1.61
N LEU A 235 4.61 10.97 2.85
CA LEU A 235 4.67 9.78 3.69
C LEU A 235 3.35 9.01 3.60
N GLU A 236 3.41 7.73 3.24
CA GLU A 236 2.25 6.83 3.12
C GLU A 236 2.04 6.11 4.46
N VAL A 237 1.38 6.78 5.40
CA VAL A 237 1.30 6.33 6.79
C VAL A 237 0.20 5.29 6.97
N CYS A 238 0.50 4.21 7.73
CA CYS A 238 -0.37 3.05 7.96
C CYS A 238 -0.49 2.76 9.47
N PRO A 239 -1.24 3.56 10.24
CA PRO A 239 -1.20 3.53 11.70
C PRO A 239 -1.55 2.17 12.32
N SER A 240 -2.64 1.53 11.88
CA SER A 240 -3.04 0.22 12.42
C SER A 240 -2.03 -0.88 12.09
N SER A 241 -1.40 -0.85 10.91
CA SER A 241 -0.33 -1.76 10.54
C SER A 241 0.91 -1.56 11.42
N ASN A 242 1.35 -0.31 11.59
CA ASN A 242 2.51 0.01 12.42
C ASN A 242 2.33 -0.47 13.87
N VAL A 243 1.11 -0.39 14.42
CA VAL A 243 0.81 -0.95 15.76
C VAL A 243 0.82 -2.48 15.74
N ALA A 244 0.15 -3.11 14.79
CA ALA A 244 0.06 -4.56 14.73
C ALA A 244 1.41 -5.25 14.50
N LEU A 245 2.28 -4.63 13.73
CA LEU A 245 3.65 -5.11 13.47
C LEU A 245 4.65 -4.75 14.56
N GLY A 246 4.25 -3.93 15.56
CA GLY A 246 5.07 -3.57 16.71
C GLY A 246 6.01 -2.38 16.48
N PHE A 247 5.80 -1.60 15.43
CA PHE A 247 6.59 -0.40 15.13
C PHE A 247 6.07 0.86 15.84
N SER A 248 4.83 0.81 16.33
CA SER A 248 4.25 1.79 17.25
C SER A 248 3.62 1.07 18.46
N PRO A 249 3.75 1.61 19.69
CA PRO A 249 3.24 0.93 20.88
C PRO A 249 1.70 0.84 20.91
N SER A 250 1.04 1.87 20.44
CA SER A 250 -0.42 1.96 20.34
C SER A 250 -0.83 2.97 19.28
N LEU A 251 -2.11 2.98 18.91
CA LEU A 251 -2.64 3.98 17.99
C LEU A 251 -2.58 5.40 18.60
N ALA A 252 -2.83 5.51 19.91
CA ALA A 252 -2.75 6.79 20.62
C ALA A 252 -1.33 7.40 20.67
N ASP A 253 -0.30 6.54 20.64
CA ASP A 253 1.11 6.95 20.63
C ASP A 253 1.68 7.09 19.21
N HIS A 254 0.87 6.79 18.19
CA HIS A 254 1.34 6.84 16.81
C HIS A 254 1.68 8.28 16.38
N PRO A 255 2.80 8.50 15.66
CA PRO A 255 3.30 9.83 15.35
C PRO A 255 2.49 10.62 14.32
N LEU A 256 1.42 10.09 13.73
CA LEU A 256 0.64 10.75 12.67
C LEU A 256 0.28 12.21 12.99
N PRO A 257 -0.27 12.59 14.16
CA PRO A 257 -0.57 13.99 14.44
C PRO A 257 0.69 14.88 14.43
N ARG A 258 1.80 14.38 14.96
CA ARG A 258 3.08 15.11 15.02
C ARG A 258 3.69 15.30 13.61
N LEU A 259 3.53 14.30 12.72
CA LEU A 259 3.93 14.43 11.31
C LEU A 259 3.15 15.55 10.62
N MET A 260 1.82 15.60 10.86
CA MET A 260 0.96 16.66 10.32
C MET A 260 1.31 18.04 10.90
N GLU A 261 1.54 18.13 12.21
CA GLU A 261 1.97 19.36 12.91
C GLU A 261 3.33 19.87 12.41
N ALA A 262 4.25 18.98 12.04
CA ALA A 262 5.52 19.32 11.41
C ALA A 262 5.39 19.84 9.98
N GLY A 263 4.17 19.87 9.43
CA GLY A 263 3.87 20.33 8.07
C GLY A 263 4.33 19.38 6.97
N LEU A 264 4.48 18.09 7.31
CA LEU A 264 4.81 17.05 6.34
C LEU A 264 3.55 16.63 5.56
N SER A 265 3.73 16.29 4.29
CA SER A 265 2.68 15.67 3.48
C SER A 265 2.50 14.23 3.92
N VAL A 266 1.29 13.88 4.40
CA VAL A 266 0.96 12.53 4.87
C VAL A 266 -0.32 12.04 4.23
N THR A 267 -0.38 10.75 3.90
CA THR A 267 -1.59 10.05 3.45
C THR A 267 -1.91 8.92 4.40
N LEU A 268 -3.19 8.58 4.52
CA LEU A 268 -3.66 7.51 5.39
C LEU A 268 -3.97 6.27 4.57
N ASN A 269 -3.38 5.14 4.97
CA ASN A 269 -3.44 3.87 4.24
C ASN A 269 -3.55 2.70 5.22
N THR A 270 -3.76 1.48 4.71
CA THR A 270 -3.93 0.28 5.56
C THR A 270 -2.79 -0.71 5.50
N ASP A 271 -1.95 -0.68 4.45
CA ASP A 271 -0.85 -1.63 4.19
C ASP A 271 -1.35 -3.08 3.97
N ILE A 272 -1.94 -3.70 4.99
CA ILE A 272 -2.29 -5.13 5.05
C ILE A 272 -3.74 -5.36 5.52
N PRO A 273 -4.75 -4.79 4.82
CA PRO A 273 -6.12 -4.64 5.33
C PRO A 273 -6.79 -5.95 5.73
N ALA A 274 -6.73 -7.00 4.92
CA ALA A 274 -7.37 -8.27 5.23
C ALA A 274 -6.74 -8.96 6.43
N MET A 275 -5.43 -8.83 6.59
CA MET A 275 -4.71 -9.39 7.75
C MET A 275 -5.06 -8.68 9.05
N LEU A 276 -5.39 -7.39 8.98
CA LEU A 276 -5.85 -6.59 10.13
C LEU A 276 -7.38 -6.69 10.35
N GLY A 277 -8.11 -7.27 9.40
CA GLY A 277 -9.57 -7.34 9.43
C GLY A 277 -10.22 -5.96 9.39
N LEU A 278 -9.67 -5.02 8.62
CA LEU A 278 -10.18 -3.67 8.49
C LEU A 278 -10.18 -3.18 7.03
N THR A 279 -11.01 -2.20 6.75
CA THR A 279 -11.05 -1.46 5.48
C THR A 279 -10.37 -0.10 5.64
N LEU A 280 -10.15 0.62 4.53
CA LEU A 280 -9.63 1.99 4.60
C LEU A 280 -10.63 2.92 5.32
N ALA A 281 -11.94 2.71 5.20
CA ALA A 281 -12.95 3.48 5.95
C ALA A 281 -12.82 3.22 7.47
N ASP A 282 -12.55 1.98 7.88
CA ASP A 282 -12.31 1.64 9.28
C ASP A 282 -11.03 2.31 9.81
N GLU A 283 -9.96 2.36 8.99
CA GLU A 283 -8.71 3.06 9.37
C GLU A 283 -8.95 4.56 9.61
N TYR A 284 -9.71 5.22 8.71
CA TYR A 284 -10.12 6.61 8.91
C TYR A 284 -10.93 6.78 10.20
N GLY A 285 -11.85 5.86 10.51
CA GLY A 285 -12.63 5.87 11.74
C GLY A 285 -11.76 5.72 12.99
N ARG A 286 -10.87 4.75 13.00
CA ARG A 286 -9.92 4.50 14.11
C ARG A 286 -9.02 5.71 14.39
N VAL A 287 -8.50 6.31 13.34
CA VAL A 287 -7.66 7.52 13.42
C VAL A 287 -8.50 8.71 13.94
N GLY A 288 -9.73 8.87 13.44
CA GLY A 288 -10.65 9.88 13.93
C GLY A 288 -10.93 9.76 15.43
N ASP A 289 -11.20 8.55 15.91
CA ASP A 289 -11.48 8.27 17.32
C ASP A 289 -10.21 8.45 18.20
N ALA A 290 -9.06 7.95 17.73
CA ALA A 290 -7.82 7.96 18.51
C ALA A 290 -7.25 9.37 18.71
N PHE A 291 -7.36 10.23 17.69
CA PHE A 291 -6.76 11.57 17.70
C PHE A 291 -7.77 12.71 17.81
N GLY A 292 -9.08 12.40 17.89
CA GLY A 292 -10.12 13.40 17.95
C GLY A 292 -10.27 14.18 16.64
N PHE A 293 -9.97 13.59 15.50
CA PHE A 293 -10.12 14.23 14.20
C PHE A 293 -11.60 14.30 13.82
N ASP A 294 -12.05 15.48 13.47
CA ASP A 294 -13.40 15.71 12.97
C ASP A 294 -13.52 15.40 11.46
N ASP A 295 -14.73 15.52 10.93
CA ASP A 295 -15.00 15.27 9.51
C ASP A 295 -14.14 16.14 8.58
N ALA A 296 -13.79 17.37 9.00
CA ALA A 296 -12.95 18.27 8.20
C ALA A 296 -11.47 17.80 8.16
N ALA A 297 -10.95 17.35 9.31
CA ALA A 297 -9.59 16.79 9.39
C ALA A 297 -9.47 15.49 8.56
N LEU A 298 -10.46 14.61 8.64
CA LEU A 298 -10.51 13.37 7.85
C LEU A 298 -10.64 13.66 6.34
N ALA A 299 -11.44 14.65 5.97
CA ALA A 299 -11.52 15.10 4.58
C ALA A 299 -10.20 15.71 4.08
N ALA A 300 -9.46 16.40 4.93
CA ALA A 300 -8.14 16.93 4.59
C ALA A 300 -7.13 15.80 4.31
N LEU A 301 -7.12 14.73 5.12
CA LEU A 301 -6.33 13.52 4.86
C LEU A 301 -6.74 12.84 3.55
N ALA A 302 -8.04 12.76 3.25
CA ALA A 302 -8.52 12.20 1.99
C ALA A 302 -8.08 13.03 0.77
N ARG A 303 -8.08 14.38 0.88
CA ARG A 303 -7.54 15.27 -0.16
C ARG A 303 -6.06 15.03 -0.35
N ALA A 304 -5.29 14.95 0.74
CA ALA A 304 -3.85 14.69 0.68
C ALA A 304 -3.54 13.38 -0.06
N GLY A 305 -4.39 12.35 0.10
CA GLY A 305 -4.27 11.10 -0.66
C GLY A 305 -4.40 11.32 -2.18
N PHE A 306 -5.38 12.10 -2.64
CA PHE A 306 -5.50 12.41 -4.07
C PHE A 306 -4.38 13.33 -4.56
N ASP A 307 -3.94 14.28 -3.73
CA ASP A 307 -2.87 15.23 -4.08
C ASP A 307 -1.52 14.54 -4.27
N ALA A 308 -1.26 13.49 -3.48
CA ALA A 308 -0.06 12.68 -3.56
C ALA A 308 -0.12 11.57 -4.61
N SER A 309 -1.31 11.26 -5.14
CA SER A 309 -1.49 10.17 -6.10
C SER A 309 -0.85 10.47 -7.46
N PHE A 310 -0.49 9.43 -8.19
CA PHE A 310 -0.03 9.54 -9.58
C PHE A 310 -1.19 9.55 -10.60
N ALA A 311 -2.40 9.80 -10.14
CA ALA A 311 -3.57 9.98 -11.00
C ALA A 311 -3.48 11.28 -11.80
N SER A 312 -4.22 11.36 -12.90
CA SER A 312 -4.23 12.60 -13.71
C SER A 312 -4.84 13.78 -12.95
N PRO A 313 -4.35 15.02 -13.16
CA PRO A 313 -4.88 16.21 -12.50
C PRO A 313 -6.40 16.41 -12.66
N ALA A 314 -6.96 16.02 -13.81
CA ALA A 314 -8.41 16.12 -14.05
C ALA A 314 -9.20 15.16 -13.17
N ARG A 315 -8.68 13.95 -12.91
CA ARG A 315 -9.31 12.96 -12.02
C ARG A 315 -9.23 13.42 -10.57
N THR A 316 -8.05 13.86 -10.12
CA THR A 316 -7.87 14.34 -8.74
C THR A 316 -8.75 15.54 -8.44
N ALA A 317 -8.92 16.49 -9.39
CA ALA A 317 -9.84 17.60 -9.23
C ALA A 317 -11.30 17.13 -9.03
N ALA A 318 -11.78 16.19 -9.85
CA ALA A 318 -13.14 15.66 -9.74
C ALA A 318 -13.38 14.96 -8.37
N TRP A 319 -12.41 14.20 -7.87
CA TRP A 319 -12.53 13.54 -6.55
C TRP A 319 -12.46 14.54 -5.38
N ARG A 320 -11.73 15.64 -5.50
CA ARG A 320 -11.77 16.72 -4.52
C ARG A 320 -13.16 17.37 -4.45
N ASP A 321 -13.81 17.58 -5.60
CA ASP A 321 -15.19 18.08 -5.64
C ASP A 321 -16.17 17.12 -4.96
N GLU A 322 -15.97 15.79 -5.11
CA GLU A 322 -16.75 14.78 -4.38
C GLU A 322 -16.52 14.86 -2.86
N ILE A 323 -15.29 15.16 -2.37
CA ILE A 323 -15.02 15.37 -0.94
C ILE A 323 -15.75 16.63 -0.44
N ASP A 324 -15.74 17.72 -1.22
CA ASP A 324 -16.47 18.94 -0.88
C ASP A 324 -17.97 18.69 -0.78
N ALA A 325 -18.53 17.91 -1.71
CA ALA A 325 -19.92 17.49 -1.66
C ALA A 325 -20.22 16.62 -0.43
N TRP A 326 -19.32 15.71 -0.05
CA TRP A 326 -19.47 14.89 1.16
C TRP A 326 -19.48 15.77 2.44
N LEU A 327 -18.61 16.79 2.51
CA LEU A 327 -18.61 17.75 3.63
C LEU A 327 -19.86 18.62 3.67
N ALA A 328 -20.45 18.94 2.52
CA ALA A 328 -21.65 19.77 2.42
C ALA A 328 -22.95 19.00 2.76
N THR A 329 -22.94 17.65 2.76
CA THR A 329 -24.12 16.87 3.17
C THR A 329 -24.37 17.08 4.66
N ASP A 330 -25.63 17.22 5.07
CA ASP A 330 -25.99 17.26 6.50
C ASP A 330 -25.54 15.95 7.15
N GLY A 331 -24.67 16.07 8.16
CA GLY A 331 -24.26 14.94 8.98
C GLY A 331 -25.51 14.34 9.63
N GLY A 332 -25.99 13.19 9.13
CA GLY A 332 -27.12 12.50 9.70
C GLY A 332 -26.89 12.29 11.20
N ARG A 333 -27.76 12.90 12.03
CA ARG A 333 -27.85 12.65 13.48
C ARG A 333 -28.47 11.31 13.73
#